data_0fa2db832d48e7e43acc940b7e9faec7
#
_entry.id   0fa2db832d48e7e43acc940b7e9faec7
#
_cell.length_a   1.000
_cell.length_b   1.000
_cell.length_c   1.000
_cell.angle_alpha   90.00
_cell.angle_beta   90.00
_cell.angle_gamma   90.00
#
_symmetry.space_group_name_H-M   'P 1'
#
loop_
_entity.id
_entity.type
_entity.pdbx_description
1 polymer ?
#
loop_
_entity_poly.entity_id
_entity_poly.type
_entity_poly.pdbx_seq_one_letter_code
_entity_poly.pdbx_strand_id
1 'polypeptide(L)'
;MEAASTEGVGHNYLVEHSAGSGKSNTIGWLAHRLSSLHSDRDERVFDSVVVITDRVVLDRQLQNTIYQFDHRQGVVQKIDEDSRQLAEALEAGVPIIITTLQKFPFVSGQVAKMSEERGEGRKSHLPTRQYAVIIDEAHSSQSGETATELKGVLGGAELRQKAQEMAEEEGEVELERLFRAMAKRGKQPNMSFFAFTATPKHKTLAIFGRNGEPFHCYSMRQA
;
A
#
# COMPACT_ATOMS: atom_id res chain seq x y z
N MET A 1 -5.02 -14.77 -5.59
CA MET A 1 -3.69 -14.90 -6.20
C MET A 1 -3.81 -14.97 -7.71
N GLU A 2 -4.53 -15.95 -8.23
CA GLU A 2 -4.74 -16.13 -9.67
C GLU A 2 -5.22 -14.85 -10.37
N ALA A 3 -6.26 -14.18 -9.84
CA ALA A 3 -6.71 -12.89 -10.38
C ALA A 3 -5.60 -11.82 -10.41
N ALA A 4 -4.78 -11.71 -9.36
CA ALA A 4 -3.70 -10.73 -9.32
C ALA A 4 -2.53 -11.06 -10.27
N SER A 5 -2.28 -12.34 -10.54
CA SER A 5 -1.29 -12.79 -11.54
C SER A 5 -1.74 -12.46 -12.96
N THR A 6 -3.04 -12.65 -13.24
CA THR A 6 -3.62 -12.43 -14.57
C THR A 6 -3.91 -10.96 -14.86
N GLU A 7 -4.49 -10.25 -13.88
CA GLU A 7 -4.88 -8.83 -14.03
C GLU A 7 -3.70 -7.87 -13.90
N GLY A 8 -2.64 -8.28 -13.22
CA GLY A 8 -1.50 -7.43 -12.94
C GLY A 8 -1.77 -6.39 -11.84
N VAL A 9 -1.00 -5.30 -11.86
CA VAL A 9 -1.10 -4.20 -10.92
C VAL A 9 -2.22 -3.22 -11.31
N GLY A 10 -2.73 -2.42 -10.35
CA GLY A 10 -3.77 -1.40 -10.58
C GLY A 10 -5.19 -1.82 -10.21
N HIS A 11 -5.35 -2.94 -9.54
CA HIS A 11 -6.65 -3.51 -9.19
C HIS A 11 -6.91 -3.56 -7.68
N ASN A 12 -8.20 -3.49 -7.29
CA ASN A 12 -8.63 -3.56 -5.91
C ASN A 12 -9.31 -4.91 -5.63
N TYR A 13 -8.98 -5.47 -4.46
CA TYR A 13 -9.51 -6.74 -3.96
C TYR A 13 -10.01 -6.55 -2.53
N LEU A 14 -11.32 -6.43 -2.35
CA LEU A 14 -11.94 -6.39 -1.04
C LEU A 14 -12.25 -7.80 -0.56
N VAL A 15 -11.67 -8.20 0.56
CA VAL A 15 -11.93 -9.50 1.20
C VAL A 15 -12.75 -9.26 2.47
N GLU A 16 -14.00 -9.70 2.46
CA GLU A 16 -14.78 -9.83 3.67
C GLU A 16 -14.33 -11.09 4.41
N HIS A 17 -13.74 -10.91 5.58
CA HIS A 17 -13.13 -11.98 6.35
C HIS A 17 -13.63 -11.93 7.78
N SER A 18 -14.45 -12.91 8.18
CA SER A 18 -15.11 -12.94 9.49
C SER A 18 -14.10 -12.83 10.64
N ALA A 19 -14.51 -12.14 11.72
CA ALA A 19 -13.71 -12.06 12.94
C ALA A 19 -13.45 -13.45 13.51
N GLY A 20 -12.24 -13.70 13.98
CA GLY A 20 -11.84 -14.98 14.57
C GLY A 20 -11.56 -16.14 13.60
N SER A 21 -11.69 -15.92 12.28
CA SER A 21 -11.47 -16.96 11.26
C SER A 21 -10.01 -17.02 10.74
N GLY A 22 -9.04 -16.48 11.48
CA GLY A 22 -7.62 -16.54 11.10
C GLY A 22 -7.16 -15.45 10.13
N LYS A 23 -7.82 -14.28 10.08
CA LYS A 23 -7.49 -13.16 9.20
C LYS A 23 -6.00 -12.81 9.19
N SER A 24 -5.34 -12.73 10.35
CA SER A 24 -3.90 -12.43 10.45
C SER A 24 -3.02 -13.45 9.73
N ASN A 25 -3.38 -14.74 9.81
CA ASN A 25 -2.67 -15.80 9.09
C ASN A 25 -2.86 -15.65 7.57
N THR A 26 -4.08 -15.34 7.14
CA THR A 26 -4.40 -15.10 5.73
C THR A 26 -3.62 -13.89 5.19
N ILE A 27 -3.54 -12.79 5.94
CA ILE A 27 -2.76 -11.61 5.58
C ILE A 27 -1.27 -11.94 5.50
N GLY A 28 -0.72 -12.64 6.49
CA GLY A 28 0.68 -13.05 6.50
C GLY A 28 1.04 -13.92 5.30
N TRP A 29 0.26 -14.96 5.07
CA TRP A 29 0.44 -15.84 3.90
C TRP A 29 0.31 -15.07 2.57
N LEU A 30 -0.69 -14.19 2.46
CA LEU A 30 -0.90 -13.38 1.25
C LEU A 30 0.29 -12.44 1.00
N ALA A 31 0.85 -11.79 2.04
CA ALA A 31 2.00 -10.90 1.91
C ALA A 31 3.20 -11.62 1.27
N HIS A 32 3.55 -12.81 1.76
CA HIS A 32 4.63 -13.62 1.19
C HIS A 32 4.35 -14.09 -0.24
N ARG A 33 3.11 -14.48 -0.52
CA ARG A 33 2.72 -14.93 -1.87
C ARG A 33 2.75 -13.77 -2.88
N LEU A 34 2.31 -12.58 -2.49
CA LEU A 34 2.36 -11.39 -3.34
C LEU A 34 3.80 -10.91 -3.57
N SER A 35 4.68 -10.99 -2.56
CA SER A 35 6.07 -10.58 -2.70
C SER A 35 6.89 -11.44 -3.68
N SER A 36 6.39 -12.64 -3.99
CA SER A 36 6.99 -13.58 -4.95
C SER A 36 6.07 -13.88 -6.14
N LEU A 37 5.04 -13.06 -6.36
CA LEU A 37 4.10 -13.29 -7.46
C LEU A 37 4.71 -12.90 -8.79
N HIS A 38 4.64 -13.83 -9.75
CA HIS A 38 5.00 -13.61 -11.14
C HIS A 38 3.77 -13.72 -12.04
N SER A 39 3.79 -12.99 -13.13
CA SER A 39 2.82 -13.09 -14.21
C SER A 39 3.04 -14.38 -15.02
N ASP A 40 2.14 -14.66 -15.97
CA ASP A 40 2.28 -15.77 -16.91
C ASP A 40 3.53 -15.64 -17.81
N ARG A 41 4.16 -14.47 -17.85
CA ARG A 41 5.41 -14.18 -18.57
C ARG A 41 6.65 -14.29 -17.69
N ASP A 42 6.50 -14.82 -16.46
CA ASP A 42 7.56 -14.90 -15.44
C ASP A 42 8.15 -13.53 -15.02
N GLU A 43 7.36 -12.46 -15.19
CA GLU A 43 7.72 -11.11 -14.71
C GLU A 43 7.15 -10.89 -13.30
N ARG A 44 7.93 -10.29 -12.42
CA ARG A 44 7.48 -9.97 -11.07
C ARG A 44 6.34 -8.95 -11.11
N VAL A 45 5.21 -9.26 -10.47
CA VAL A 45 4.02 -8.40 -10.50
C VAL A 45 4.15 -7.22 -9.52
N PHE A 46 4.75 -7.43 -8.35
CA PHE A 46 4.92 -6.40 -7.33
C PHE A 46 6.37 -6.31 -6.85
N ASP A 47 6.93 -5.12 -6.82
CA ASP A 47 8.27 -4.87 -6.30
C ASP A 47 8.31 -4.92 -4.76
N SER A 48 7.25 -4.41 -4.12
CA SER A 48 7.11 -4.40 -2.67
C SER A 48 5.66 -4.61 -2.24
N VAL A 49 5.47 -5.30 -1.14
CA VAL A 49 4.19 -5.48 -0.45
C VAL A 49 4.19 -4.63 0.81
N VAL A 50 3.24 -3.69 0.92
CA VAL A 50 3.09 -2.81 2.08
C VAL A 50 1.89 -3.27 2.89
N VAL A 51 2.12 -3.79 4.10
CA VAL A 51 1.08 -4.22 5.02
C VAL A 51 0.77 -3.08 5.99
N ILE A 52 -0.46 -2.59 5.95
CA ILE A 52 -0.94 -1.47 6.76
C ILE A 52 -1.85 -2.01 7.86
N THR A 53 -1.47 -1.72 9.10
CA THR A 53 -2.24 -2.07 10.30
C THR A 53 -2.82 -0.82 10.97
N ASP A 54 -3.99 -0.95 11.61
CA ASP A 54 -4.69 0.18 12.24
C ASP A 54 -4.14 0.51 13.63
N ARG A 55 -3.63 -0.48 14.37
CA ARG A 55 -3.21 -0.30 15.76
C ARG A 55 -1.87 -0.97 16.07
N VAL A 56 -1.04 -0.24 16.79
CA VAL A 56 0.27 -0.70 17.30
C VAL A 56 0.20 -2.01 18.11
N VAL A 57 -0.91 -2.32 18.77
CA VAL A 57 -1.08 -3.51 19.63
C VAL A 57 -1.46 -4.77 18.84
N LEU A 58 -2.36 -4.66 17.85
CA LEU A 58 -2.72 -5.77 16.95
C LEU A 58 -1.59 -6.08 15.96
N ASP A 59 -0.76 -5.12 15.70
CA ASP A 59 0.43 -5.16 14.89
C ASP A 59 1.41 -6.28 15.33
N ARG A 60 1.61 -6.49 16.63
CA ARG A 60 2.53 -7.54 17.14
C ARG A 60 2.12 -8.95 16.74
N GLN A 61 0.84 -9.28 16.79
CA GLN A 61 0.35 -10.61 16.41
C GLN A 61 0.50 -10.84 14.90
N LEU A 62 0.08 -9.86 14.10
CA LEU A 62 0.21 -9.93 12.65
C LEU A 62 1.67 -9.96 12.21
N GLN A 63 2.53 -9.14 12.85
CA GLN A 63 3.97 -9.15 12.61
C GLN A 63 4.59 -10.51 12.90
N ASN A 64 4.33 -11.07 14.09
CA ASN A 64 4.83 -12.39 14.44
C ASN A 64 4.39 -13.45 13.43
N THR A 65 3.14 -13.36 12.97
CA THR A 65 2.61 -14.27 11.95
C THR A 65 3.36 -14.10 10.63
N ILE A 66 3.61 -12.88 10.16
CA ILE A 66 4.35 -12.64 8.92
C ILE A 66 5.80 -13.14 9.05
N TYR A 67 6.47 -12.88 10.17
CA TYR A 67 7.83 -13.38 10.42
C TYR A 67 7.92 -14.90 10.52
N GLN A 68 6.87 -15.60 10.94
CA GLN A 68 6.86 -17.05 11.03
C GLN A 68 6.89 -17.75 9.66
N PHE A 69 6.43 -17.08 8.60
CA PHE A 69 6.38 -17.68 7.26
C PHE A 69 7.71 -17.59 6.49
N ASP A 70 8.61 -16.69 6.83
CA ASP A 70 9.93 -16.60 6.18
C ASP A 70 11.00 -16.17 7.18
N HIS A 71 12.02 -17.00 7.35
CA HIS A 71 13.17 -16.76 8.21
C HIS A 71 14.35 -16.08 7.50
N ARG A 72 14.20 -15.70 6.21
CA ARG A 72 15.25 -15.02 5.46
C ARG A 72 15.38 -13.57 5.93
N GLN A 73 16.58 -13.20 6.33
CA GLN A 73 16.88 -11.81 6.69
C GLN A 73 16.69 -10.88 5.49
N GLY A 74 16.08 -9.71 5.69
CA GLY A 74 15.89 -8.68 4.67
C GLY A 74 14.62 -8.81 3.81
N VAL A 75 13.83 -9.89 3.94
CA VAL A 75 12.56 -10.04 3.22
C VAL A 75 11.44 -9.24 3.87
N VAL A 76 11.39 -9.19 5.20
CA VAL A 76 10.38 -8.48 5.98
C VAL A 76 11.04 -7.39 6.82
N GLN A 77 10.55 -6.16 6.69
CA GLN A 77 10.94 -5.05 7.55
C GLN A 77 9.74 -4.44 8.25
N LYS A 78 9.80 -4.41 9.56
CA LYS A 78 8.87 -3.69 10.41
C LYS A 78 9.33 -2.24 10.57
N ILE A 79 8.36 -1.32 10.43
CA ILE A 79 8.59 0.10 10.67
C ILE A 79 8.03 0.45 12.06
N ASP A 80 8.84 0.35 13.10
CA ASP A 80 8.48 0.62 14.49
C ASP A 80 9.01 1.97 15.00
N GLU A 81 10.05 2.50 14.41
CA GLU A 81 10.63 3.78 14.81
C GLU A 81 9.82 4.96 14.21
N ASP A 82 10.25 5.48 13.08
CA ASP A 82 9.71 6.71 12.51
C ASP A 82 9.42 6.62 11.01
N SER A 83 9.05 7.74 10.41
CA SER A 83 8.80 7.84 8.96
C SER A 83 10.08 7.83 8.12
N ARG A 84 11.26 8.07 8.71
CA ARG A 84 12.56 7.94 8.02
C ARG A 84 12.85 6.48 7.73
N GLN A 85 12.64 5.59 8.71
CA GLN A 85 12.76 4.15 8.52
C GLN A 85 11.83 3.64 7.41
N LEU A 86 10.59 4.18 7.32
CA LEU A 86 9.68 3.87 6.23
C LEU A 86 10.21 4.37 4.87
N ALA A 87 10.74 5.59 4.81
CA ALA A 87 11.30 6.15 3.59
C ALA A 87 12.49 5.31 3.08
N GLU A 88 13.40 4.92 3.96
CA GLU A 88 14.55 4.07 3.66
C GLU A 88 14.12 2.69 3.14
N ALA A 89 13.13 2.05 3.79
CA ALA A 89 12.61 0.75 3.36
C ALA A 89 11.94 0.80 1.97
N LEU A 90 11.16 1.86 1.71
CA LEU A 90 10.52 2.08 0.41
C LEU A 90 11.54 2.38 -0.67
N GLU A 91 12.56 3.20 -0.38
CA GLU A 91 13.63 3.52 -1.32
C GLU A 91 14.49 2.29 -1.65
N ALA A 92 14.81 1.47 -0.65
CA ALA A 92 15.55 0.22 -0.82
C ALA A 92 14.74 -0.87 -1.55
N GLY A 93 13.41 -0.75 -1.62
CA GLY A 93 12.54 -1.74 -2.23
C GLY A 93 12.46 -3.04 -1.42
N VAL A 94 12.34 -2.91 -0.11
CA VAL A 94 12.16 -4.09 0.78
C VAL A 94 10.93 -4.87 0.34
N PRO A 95 11.02 -6.21 0.17
CA PRO A 95 9.93 -7.02 -0.36
C PRO A 95 8.63 -6.96 0.43
N ILE A 96 8.70 -6.95 1.77
CA ILE A 96 7.53 -6.85 2.66
C ILE A 96 7.81 -5.79 3.73
N ILE A 97 6.98 -4.74 3.75
CA ILE A 97 7.07 -3.64 4.72
C ILE A 97 5.82 -3.63 5.57
N ILE A 98 5.96 -3.69 6.89
CA ILE A 98 4.84 -3.62 7.83
C ILE A 98 4.87 -2.25 8.51
N THR A 99 3.79 -1.49 8.38
CA THR A 99 3.73 -0.11 8.87
C THR A 99 2.31 0.31 9.25
N THR A 100 2.18 1.52 9.77
CA THR A 100 0.88 2.15 10.04
C THR A 100 0.65 3.32 9.07
N LEU A 101 -0.63 3.61 8.80
CA LEU A 101 -1.01 4.64 7.83
C LEU A 101 -0.51 6.05 8.24
N GLN A 102 -0.40 6.32 9.55
CA GLN A 102 0.00 7.62 10.11
C GLN A 102 1.44 8.03 9.79
N LYS A 103 2.29 7.12 9.34
CA LYS A 103 3.69 7.43 8.96
C LYS A 103 3.82 8.05 7.57
N PHE A 104 2.84 7.83 6.67
CA PHE A 104 2.92 8.27 5.27
C PHE A 104 2.99 9.78 5.04
N PRO A 105 2.27 10.64 5.78
CA PRO A 105 2.33 12.09 5.57
C PRO A 105 3.73 12.68 5.65
N PHE A 106 4.64 12.04 6.37
CA PHE A 106 5.99 12.53 6.61
C PHE A 106 7.05 11.95 5.67
N VAL A 107 6.73 10.93 4.88
CA VAL A 107 7.71 10.19 4.07
C VAL A 107 8.35 11.08 3.01
N SER A 108 7.58 11.87 2.27
CA SER A 108 8.13 12.76 1.24
C SER A 108 9.16 13.76 1.79
N GLY A 109 8.92 14.27 3.01
CA GLY A 109 9.87 15.13 3.72
C GLY A 109 11.15 14.40 4.14
N GLN A 110 11.05 13.13 4.51
CA GLN A 110 12.22 12.32 4.85
C GLN A 110 13.05 11.98 3.61
N VAL A 111 12.41 11.60 2.50
CA VAL A 111 13.08 11.35 1.21
C VAL A 111 13.87 12.60 0.77
N ALA A 112 13.27 13.79 0.88
CA ALA A 112 13.95 15.05 0.54
C ALA A 112 15.19 15.29 1.42
N LYS A 113 15.11 15.08 2.73
CA LYS A 113 16.25 15.20 3.64
C LYS A 113 17.35 14.20 3.32
N MET A 114 17.00 12.94 3.11
CA MET A 114 17.97 11.88 2.79
C MET A 114 18.70 12.16 1.48
N SER A 115 18.05 12.67 0.45
CA SER A 115 18.68 13.04 -0.82
C SER A 115 19.60 14.25 -0.67
N GLU A 116 19.24 15.25 0.16
CA GLU A 116 20.10 16.38 0.50
C GLU A 116 21.36 15.92 1.26
N GLU A 117 21.21 15.03 2.26
CA GLU A 117 22.31 14.45 3.03
C GLU A 117 23.31 13.68 2.14
N ARG A 118 22.82 13.07 1.03
CA ARG A 118 23.67 12.36 0.05
C ARG A 118 24.28 13.27 -1.01
N GLY A 119 23.93 14.55 -1.03
CA GLY A 119 24.40 15.49 -2.06
C GLY A 119 23.77 15.33 -3.44
N GLU A 120 22.63 14.60 -3.52
CA GLU A 120 21.91 14.32 -4.77
C GLU A 120 20.94 15.44 -5.19
N GLY A 121 20.91 16.56 -4.46
CA GLY A 121 19.88 17.59 -4.57
C GLY A 121 18.56 17.17 -3.90
N ARG A 122 17.59 18.08 -3.85
CA ARG A 122 16.33 17.84 -3.13
C ARG A 122 15.36 17.01 -3.98
N LYS A 123 15.38 15.69 -3.82
CA LYS A 123 14.38 14.77 -4.37
C LYS A 123 13.30 14.53 -3.32
N SER A 124 12.04 14.76 -3.64
CA SER A 124 10.91 14.58 -2.71
C SER A 124 10.03 13.37 -3.05
N HIS A 125 10.45 12.52 -3.96
CA HIS A 125 9.68 11.37 -4.45
C HIS A 125 10.54 10.10 -4.49
N LEU A 126 9.87 8.99 -4.23
CA LEU A 126 10.45 7.65 -4.34
C LEU A 126 10.59 7.22 -5.81
N PRO A 127 11.48 6.26 -6.11
CA PRO A 127 11.49 5.58 -7.40
C PRO A 127 10.12 4.98 -7.71
N THR A 128 9.71 5.00 -8.98
CA THR A 128 8.49 4.33 -9.42
C THR A 128 8.63 2.83 -9.24
N ARG A 129 7.71 2.24 -8.48
CA ARG A 129 7.65 0.80 -8.20
C ARG A 129 6.21 0.33 -8.24
N GLN A 130 6.03 -0.98 -8.40
CA GLN A 130 4.74 -1.64 -8.34
C GLN A 130 4.48 -2.16 -6.93
N TYR A 131 3.40 -1.70 -6.32
CA TYR A 131 3.07 -1.99 -4.93
C TYR A 131 1.81 -2.85 -4.80
N ALA A 132 1.88 -3.88 -3.95
CA ALA A 132 0.70 -4.48 -3.35
C ALA A 132 0.49 -3.86 -1.96
N VAL A 133 -0.67 -3.25 -1.71
CA VAL A 133 -0.99 -2.64 -0.43
C VAL A 133 -2.05 -3.48 0.26
N ILE A 134 -1.68 -4.15 1.35
CA ILE A 134 -2.61 -4.92 2.18
C ILE A 134 -3.08 -4.02 3.32
N ILE A 135 -4.40 -3.86 3.47
CA ILE A 135 -4.99 -3.04 4.52
C ILE A 135 -5.78 -3.95 5.46
N ASP A 136 -5.33 -4.04 6.71
CA ASP A 136 -6.10 -4.69 7.77
C ASP A 136 -7.13 -3.71 8.34
N GLU A 137 -8.32 -4.22 8.71
CA GLU A 137 -9.46 -3.45 9.22
C GLU A 137 -9.83 -2.24 8.33
N ALA A 138 -9.99 -2.46 7.02
CA ALA A 138 -10.23 -1.42 6.03
C ALA A 138 -11.47 -0.54 6.29
N HIS A 139 -12.34 -0.91 7.23
CA HIS A 139 -13.49 -0.12 7.66
C HIS A 139 -13.15 0.99 8.68
N SER A 140 -12.00 0.89 9.36
CA SER A 140 -11.57 1.80 10.43
C SER A 140 -10.54 2.84 9.98
N SER A 141 -9.69 2.51 9.02
CA SER A 141 -8.48 3.26 8.63
C SER A 141 -8.73 4.47 7.71
N GLN A 142 -9.93 5.04 7.70
CA GLN A 142 -10.41 5.86 6.60
C GLN A 142 -10.59 7.35 6.89
N SER A 143 -9.64 8.02 7.46
CA SER A 143 -9.55 9.45 7.20
C SER A 143 -9.02 9.64 5.76
N GLY A 144 -9.83 10.23 4.88
CA GLY A 144 -9.51 10.35 3.46
C GLY A 144 -8.18 11.08 3.15
N GLU A 145 -7.65 11.85 4.10
CA GLU A 145 -6.36 12.53 3.99
C GLU A 145 -5.18 11.55 4.03
N THR A 146 -5.12 10.66 5.02
CA THR A 146 -3.99 9.73 5.17
C THR A 146 -3.92 8.68 4.05
N ALA A 147 -5.07 8.26 3.53
CA ALA A 147 -5.12 7.41 2.33
C ALA A 147 -4.64 8.15 1.07
N THR A 148 -4.88 9.45 0.99
CA THR A 148 -4.36 10.32 -0.08
C THR A 148 -2.85 10.45 0.01
N GLU A 149 -2.30 10.65 1.20
CA GLU A 149 -0.84 10.71 1.44
C GLU A 149 -0.14 9.39 1.06
N LEU A 150 -0.73 8.25 1.44
CA LEU A 150 -0.22 6.94 1.03
C LEU A 150 -0.13 6.84 -0.50
N LYS A 151 -1.22 7.17 -1.21
CA LYS A 151 -1.25 7.14 -2.67
C LYS A 151 -0.27 8.13 -3.28
N GLY A 152 -0.13 9.32 -2.69
CA GLY A 152 0.83 10.33 -3.12
C GLY A 152 2.28 9.85 -2.99
N VAL A 153 2.61 9.24 -1.86
CA VAL A 153 3.96 8.70 -1.61
C VAL A 153 4.29 7.53 -2.54
N LEU A 154 3.42 6.53 -2.62
CA LEU A 154 3.66 5.33 -3.42
C LEU A 154 3.44 5.55 -4.94
N GLY A 155 2.69 6.58 -5.34
CA GLY A 155 2.52 7.00 -6.73
C GLY A 155 3.79 7.57 -7.36
N GLY A 156 4.74 8.00 -6.51
CA GLY A 156 6.09 8.34 -6.91
C GLY A 156 6.19 9.46 -7.96
N ALA A 157 7.22 9.35 -8.81
CA ALA A 157 7.54 10.34 -9.83
C ALA A 157 6.45 10.48 -10.91
N GLU A 158 5.82 9.38 -11.31
CA GLU A 158 4.81 9.40 -12.40
C GLU A 158 3.57 10.22 -12.04
N LEU A 159 3.08 10.10 -10.81
CA LEU A 159 1.94 10.88 -10.36
C LEU A 159 2.27 12.38 -10.30
N ARG A 160 3.49 12.72 -9.88
CA ARG A 160 3.96 14.11 -9.86
C ARG A 160 4.15 14.67 -11.26
N GLN A 161 4.71 13.90 -12.18
CA GLN A 161 4.88 14.32 -13.57
C GLN A 161 3.54 14.61 -14.24
N LYS A 162 2.57 13.71 -14.11
CA LYS A 162 1.20 13.94 -14.61
C LYS A 162 0.54 15.17 -14.01
N ALA A 163 0.74 15.41 -12.71
CA ALA A 163 0.22 16.61 -12.05
C ALA A 163 0.89 17.87 -12.59
N GLN A 164 2.18 17.82 -12.89
CA GLN A 164 2.92 18.94 -13.46
C GLN A 164 2.48 19.24 -14.90
N GLU A 165 2.34 18.23 -15.75
CA GLU A 165 1.83 18.37 -17.12
C GLU A 165 0.44 19.01 -17.13
N MET A 166 -0.47 18.58 -16.25
CA MET A 166 -1.80 19.19 -16.12
C MET A 166 -1.75 20.61 -15.56
N ALA A 167 -0.84 20.92 -14.65
CA ALA A 167 -0.70 22.28 -14.11
C ALA A 167 -0.18 23.26 -15.17
N GLU A 168 0.70 22.81 -16.06
CA GLU A 168 1.20 23.60 -17.20
C GLU A 168 0.11 23.87 -18.25
N GLU A 169 -0.82 22.89 -18.44
CA GLU A 169 -1.96 23.06 -19.36
C GLU A 169 -3.06 23.99 -18.81
N GLU A 170 -3.36 23.89 -17.51
CA GLU A 170 -4.46 24.65 -16.87
C GLU A 170 -4.05 26.07 -16.41
N GLY A 171 -2.75 26.39 -16.35
CA GLY A 171 -2.24 27.69 -15.85
C GLY A 171 -2.55 27.89 -14.36
N GLU A 172 -1.87 28.72 -13.64
CA GLU A 172 -2.07 29.18 -12.25
C GLU A 172 -2.61 28.18 -11.17
N VAL A 173 -2.74 26.87 -11.47
CA VAL A 173 -3.16 25.86 -10.50
C VAL A 173 -1.95 25.44 -9.67
N GLU A 174 -2.08 25.54 -8.33
CA GLU A 174 -1.03 25.11 -7.41
C GLU A 174 -0.76 23.61 -7.59
N LEU A 175 0.44 23.25 -8.08
CA LEU A 175 0.88 21.88 -8.38
C LEU A 175 0.58 20.90 -7.22
N GLU A 176 0.82 21.31 -5.98
CA GLU A 176 0.58 20.47 -4.80
C GLU A 176 -0.92 20.17 -4.60
N ARG A 177 -1.79 21.14 -4.89
CA ARG A 177 -3.25 20.95 -4.83
C ARG A 177 -3.73 19.98 -5.89
N LEU A 178 -3.21 20.09 -7.12
CA LEU A 178 -3.53 19.19 -8.22
C LEU A 178 -3.04 17.76 -7.93
N PHE A 179 -1.81 17.63 -7.46
CA PHE A 179 -1.23 16.35 -7.05
C PHE A 179 -2.08 15.63 -6.00
N ARG A 180 -2.50 16.35 -4.94
CA ARG A 180 -3.40 15.80 -3.92
C ARG A 180 -4.77 15.41 -4.48
N ALA A 181 -5.32 16.20 -5.41
CA ALA A 181 -6.59 15.88 -6.05
C ALA A 181 -6.49 14.60 -6.90
N MET A 182 -5.42 14.43 -7.64
CA MET A 182 -5.14 13.22 -8.43
C MET A 182 -4.94 12.00 -7.55
N ALA A 183 -4.14 12.10 -6.49
CA ALA A 183 -3.95 11.02 -5.52
C ALA A 183 -5.26 10.60 -4.84
N LYS A 184 -6.16 11.57 -4.57
CA LYS A 184 -7.47 11.30 -3.95
C LYS A 184 -8.44 10.59 -4.89
N ARG A 185 -8.52 10.99 -6.16
CA ARG A 185 -9.56 10.55 -7.11
C ARG A 185 -9.10 9.43 -8.02
N GLY A 186 -7.82 9.38 -8.37
CA GLY A 186 -7.32 8.47 -9.39
C GLY A 186 -7.12 7.03 -8.92
N LYS A 187 -7.40 6.06 -9.79
CA LYS A 187 -6.79 4.74 -9.71
C LYS A 187 -5.29 4.92 -9.94
N GLN A 188 -4.49 4.38 -9.04
CA GLN A 188 -3.04 4.40 -9.19
C GLN A 188 -2.60 3.18 -10.01
N PRO A 189 -2.06 3.35 -11.21
CA PRO A 189 -1.72 2.21 -12.09
C PRO A 189 -0.63 1.32 -11.51
N ASN A 190 0.20 1.85 -10.62
CA ASN A 190 1.29 1.15 -9.97
C ASN A 190 0.95 0.55 -8.59
N MET A 191 -0.33 0.53 -8.20
CA MET A 191 -0.77 0.00 -6.90
C MET A 191 -1.98 -0.89 -7.02
N SER A 192 -1.95 -2.05 -6.36
CA SER A 192 -3.12 -2.89 -6.09
C SER A 192 -3.43 -2.93 -4.61
N PHE A 193 -4.71 -2.81 -4.25
CA PHE A 193 -5.15 -2.83 -2.86
C PHE A 193 -5.83 -4.15 -2.52
N PHE A 194 -5.39 -4.76 -1.43
CA PHE A 194 -5.97 -5.96 -0.82
C PHE A 194 -6.52 -5.58 0.55
N ALA A 195 -7.79 -5.21 0.57
CA ALA A 195 -8.46 -4.67 1.75
C ALA A 195 -9.20 -5.77 2.51
N PHE A 196 -8.89 -5.95 3.80
CA PHE A 196 -9.54 -6.93 4.67
C PHE A 196 -10.45 -6.24 5.68
N THR A 197 -11.63 -6.77 5.87
CA THR A 197 -12.58 -6.31 6.88
C THR A 197 -13.56 -7.41 7.26
N ALA A 198 -13.98 -7.45 8.54
CA ALA A 198 -15.05 -8.34 8.96
C ALA A 198 -16.45 -7.82 8.59
N THR A 199 -16.58 -6.50 8.44
CA THR A 199 -17.86 -5.83 8.18
C THR A 199 -17.68 -4.70 7.17
N PRO A 200 -17.79 -4.97 5.87
CA PRO A 200 -17.65 -3.94 4.85
C PRO A 200 -18.77 -2.91 4.97
N LYS A 201 -18.39 -1.65 5.17
CA LYS A 201 -19.32 -0.51 5.14
C LYS A 201 -19.54 -0.07 3.68
N HIS A 202 -20.63 0.65 3.41
CA HIS A 202 -20.92 1.17 2.07
C HIS A 202 -19.74 1.94 1.45
N LYS A 203 -19.03 2.76 2.25
CA LYS A 203 -17.84 3.49 1.80
C LYS A 203 -16.68 2.56 1.45
N THR A 204 -16.49 1.48 2.20
CA THR A 204 -15.44 0.46 1.94
C THR A 204 -15.73 -0.27 0.63
N LEU A 205 -17.01 -0.66 0.42
CA LEU A 205 -17.46 -1.28 -0.83
C LEU A 205 -17.29 -0.35 -2.03
N ALA A 206 -17.58 0.95 -1.86
CA ALA A 206 -17.42 1.93 -2.93
C ALA A 206 -15.93 2.15 -3.35
N ILE A 207 -14.99 2.02 -2.40
CA ILE A 207 -13.55 2.26 -2.66
C ILE A 207 -12.84 0.99 -3.14
N PHE A 208 -13.08 -0.14 -2.49
CA PHE A 208 -12.32 -1.38 -2.69
C PHE A 208 -13.14 -2.51 -3.30
N GLY A 209 -14.47 -2.42 -3.30
CA GLY A 209 -15.37 -3.42 -3.88
C GLY A 209 -15.38 -3.39 -5.40
N ARG A 210 -15.85 -4.48 -5.99
CA ARG A 210 -16.16 -4.58 -7.42
C ARG A 210 -17.69 -4.60 -7.59
N ASN A 211 -18.21 -3.64 -8.34
CA ASN A 211 -19.67 -3.47 -8.53
C ASN A 211 -20.46 -3.33 -7.22
N GLY A 212 -19.86 -2.74 -6.18
CA GLY A 212 -20.48 -2.56 -4.87
C GLY A 212 -20.46 -3.79 -3.96
N GLU A 213 -19.75 -4.84 -4.34
CA GLU A 213 -19.63 -6.10 -3.60
C GLU A 213 -18.17 -6.43 -3.24
N PRO A 214 -17.91 -7.23 -2.19
CA PRO A 214 -16.59 -7.78 -1.94
C PRO A 214 -16.11 -8.66 -3.10
N PHE A 215 -14.82 -8.65 -3.37
CA PHE A 215 -14.20 -9.59 -4.32
C PHE A 215 -14.27 -11.02 -3.83
N HIS A 216 -14.14 -11.23 -2.51
CA HIS A 216 -14.21 -12.53 -1.87
C HIS A 216 -14.80 -12.43 -0.47
N CYS A 217 -15.63 -13.43 -0.09
CA CYS A 217 -16.20 -13.56 1.24
C CYS A 217 -15.68 -14.86 1.88
N TYR A 218 -15.05 -14.76 3.07
CA TYR A 218 -14.62 -15.89 3.86
C TYR A 218 -15.32 -15.90 5.21
N SER A 219 -16.28 -16.80 5.36
CA SER A 219 -17.13 -16.91 6.54
C SER A 219 -16.52 -17.82 7.61
N MET A 220 -17.01 -17.69 8.86
CA MET A 220 -16.63 -18.60 9.96
C MET A 220 -16.98 -20.08 9.68
N ARG A 221 -17.92 -20.35 8.76
CA ARG A 221 -18.25 -21.74 8.38
C ARG A 221 -17.22 -22.35 7.44
N GLN A 222 -16.37 -21.53 6.84
CA GLN A 222 -15.30 -21.95 5.93
C GLN A 222 -13.94 -22.01 6.64
N ALA A 223 -13.85 -21.47 7.86
CA ALA A 223 -12.67 -21.53 8.71
C ALA A 223 -12.62 -22.84 9.50
#